data_4ae2cbfa174d00af604d2aeffc149198
#
_entry.id   4ae2cbfa174d00af604d2aeffc149198
#
_cell.length_a   1.000
_cell.length_b   1.000
_cell.length_c   1.000
_cell.angle_alpha   90.00
_cell.angle_beta   90.00
_cell.angle_gamma   90.00
#
_symmetry.space_group_name_H-M   'P 1'
#
loop_
_entity.id
_entity.type
_entity.pdbx_description
1 polymer ?
#
loop_
_entity_poly.entity_id
_entity_poly.type
_entity_poly.pdbx_seq_one_letter_code
_entity_poly.pdbx_strand_id
1 'polypeptide(L)'
;MDIICNNANKRLIKFYDEVARDCDVLLVQEWANHASKNVLQKEDEYPSHSHRHVTKYLLAESKLGLEVLYTEDRIQILKIEGHTIANVYLPAGATRERADFLVHLRDTILPQYAEVSLIVGDFNLAPTIEDGWYGNEISPWTKAYERKEFVELCERYNLTDLGQHQPWSATFERMNKGKLSAFRCDLALAHSEAWQWVDYLHDLRKSNKTDHSGVRIRSATQ
;
A
#
# COMPACT_ATOMS: atom_id res chain seq x y z
N MET A 1 10.25 -4.22 13.66
CA MET A 1 9.28 -3.19 13.22
C MET A 1 8.12 -3.89 12.53
N ASP A 2 6.89 -3.57 12.92
CA ASP A 2 5.64 -4.15 12.40
C ASP A 2 4.86 -3.04 11.66
N ILE A 3 4.56 -3.26 10.38
CA ILE A 3 3.91 -2.29 9.51
C ILE A 3 2.54 -2.80 9.07
N ILE A 4 1.52 -1.95 9.19
CA ILE A 4 0.23 -2.13 8.54
C ILE A 4 0.10 -1.09 7.44
N CYS A 5 -0.26 -1.54 6.23
CA CYS A 5 -0.58 -0.70 5.09
C CYS A 5 -1.99 -0.98 4.59
N ASN A 6 -2.80 0.07 4.36
CA ASN A 6 -4.19 -0.11 3.93
C ASN A 6 -4.71 1.09 3.13
N ASN A 7 -5.44 0.85 2.05
CA ASN A 7 -6.28 1.87 1.42
C ASN A 7 -7.57 2.07 2.25
N ALA A 8 -7.74 3.25 2.79
CA ALA A 8 -8.86 3.58 3.68
C ALA A 8 -10.15 3.95 2.94
N ASN A 9 -10.09 4.19 1.63
CA ASN A 9 -11.23 4.71 0.85
C ASN A 9 -11.98 5.83 1.61
N LYS A 10 -11.23 6.79 2.16
CA LYS A 10 -11.73 7.92 2.97
C LYS A 10 -12.49 7.50 4.24
N ARG A 11 -12.34 6.27 4.72
CA ARG A 11 -13.06 5.71 5.89
C ARG A 11 -12.13 5.41 7.07
N LEU A 12 -10.95 6.02 7.13
CA LEU A 12 -9.92 5.78 8.15
C LEU A 12 -10.51 5.75 9.58
N ILE A 13 -11.39 6.67 9.90
CA ILE A 13 -12.06 6.76 11.21
C ILE A 13 -12.73 5.45 11.66
N LYS A 14 -13.13 4.57 10.74
CA LYS A 14 -13.85 3.33 11.08
C LYS A 14 -12.95 2.24 11.69
N PHE A 15 -11.65 2.34 11.48
CA PHE A 15 -10.70 1.31 11.90
C PHE A 15 -9.36 1.86 12.43
N TYR A 16 -9.18 3.17 12.46
CA TYR A 16 -7.93 3.79 12.86
C TYR A 16 -7.42 3.29 14.22
N ASP A 17 -8.29 3.34 15.24
CA ASP A 17 -7.93 2.95 16.61
C ASP A 17 -7.44 1.50 16.71
N GLU A 18 -8.07 0.61 15.94
CA GLU A 18 -7.76 -0.81 15.91
C GLU A 18 -6.35 -1.04 15.31
N VAL A 19 -6.10 -0.51 14.10
CA VAL A 19 -4.83 -0.74 13.41
C VAL A 19 -3.69 0.05 14.01
N ALA A 20 -3.92 1.30 14.44
CA ALA A 20 -2.89 2.14 15.01
C ALA A 20 -2.32 1.59 16.33
N ARG A 21 -3.14 0.91 17.14
CA ARG A 21 -2.68 0.26 18.37
C ARG A 21 -1.81 -0.97 18.10
N ASP A 22 -2.10 -1.67 17.02
CA ASP A 22 -1.59 -3.02 16.72
C ASP A 22 -0.30 -3.02 15.89
N CYS A 23 0.22 -1.87 15.44
CA CYS A 23 1.44 -1.78 14.66
C CYS A 23 2.40 -0.70 15.17
N ASP A 24 3.64 -0.77 14.72
CA ASP A 24 4.65 0.28 14.95
C ASP A 24 4.52 1.40 13.93
N VAL A 25 4.16 1.06 12.67
CA VAL A 25 4.01 1.98 11.55
C VAL A 25 2.71 1.72 10.83
N LEU A 26 1.97 2.78 10.56
CA LEU A 26 0.73 2.77 9.78
C LEU A 26 0.92 3.59 8.50
N LEU A 27 0.73 2.95 7.34
CA LEU A 27 0.79 3.58 6.02
C LEU A 27 -0.60 3.49 5.37
N VAL A 28 -1.15 4.62 4.95
CA VAL A 28 -2.55 4.66 4.47
C VAL A 28 -2.65 5.39 3.14
N GLN A 29 -3.41 4.80 2.22
CA GLN A 29 -3.85 5.42 0.97
C GLN A 29 -5.31 5.88 1.11
N GLU A 30 -5.69 6.90 0.36
CA GLU A 30 -7.03 7.51 0.38
C GLU A 30 -7.54 7.86 1.80
N TRP A 31 -6.67 8.37 2.67
CA TRP A 31 -6.98 8.61 4.08
C TRP A 31 -7.98 9.73 4.30
N ALA A 32 -7.96 10.75 3.41
CA ALA A 32 -8.52 12.06 3.71
C ALA A 32 -10.03 12.17 3.43
N ASN A 33 -10.79 12.35 4.47
CA ASN A 33 -12.07 13.06 4.46
C ASN A 33 -12.14 13.97 5.71
N HIS A 34 -13.23 14.74 5.85
CA HIS A 34 -13.37 15.67 6.99
C HIS A 34 -13.34 14.93 8.35
N ALA A 35 -14.01 13.77 8.45
CA ALA A 35 -14.05 12.99 9.68
C ALA A 35 -12.68 12.42 10.06
N SER A 36 -11.93 11.93 9.07
CA SER A 36 -10.56 11.42 9.28
C SER A 36 -9.60 12.52 9.75
N LYS A 37 -9.74 13.75 9.22
CA LYS A 37 -8.96 14.89 9.69
C LYS A 37 -9.20 15.20 11.18
N ASN A 38 -10.46 15.11 11.62
CA ASN A 38 -10.80 15.33 13.02
C ASN A 38 -10.19 14.27 13.96
N VAL A 39 -10.12 13.02 13.52
CA VAL A 39 -9.45 11.94 14.29
C VAL A 39 -7.96 12.26 14.48
N LEU A 40 -7.29 12.69 13.41
CA LEU A 40 -5.86 12.99 13.45
C LEU A 40 -5.53 14.27 14.24
N GLN A 41 -6.52 15.09 14.57
CA GLN A 41 -6.34 16.28 15.42
C GLN A 41 -6.38 15.99 16.92
N LYS A 42 -6.79 14.78 17.32
CA LYS A 42 -6.87 14.34 18.71
C LYS A 42 -5.52 13.78 19.19
N GLU A 43 -4.49 14.63 19.21
CA GLU A 43 -3.12 14.24 19.60
C GLU A 43 -3.07 13.65 21.03
N ASP A 44 -3.91 14.13 21.93
CA ASP A 44 -3.96 13.68 23.33
C ASP A 44 -4.49 12.24 23.49
N GLU A 45 -5.29 11.73 22.55
CA GLU A 45 -5.84 10.37 22.60
C GLU A 45 -4.87 9.31 22.03
N TYR A 46 -3.86 9.72 21.21
CA TYR A 46 -2.91 8.83 20.52
C TYR A 46 -1.46 9.28 20.63
N PRO A 47 -0.92 9.46 21.85
CA PRO A 47 0.46 9.96 22.03
C PRO A 47 1.53 8.98 21.49
N SER A 48 1.16 7.74 21.20
CA SER A 48 2.07 6.71 20.70
C SER A 48 2.48 6.86 19.22
N HIS A 49 1.75 7.68 18.43
CA HIS A 49 2.08 7.97 17.03
C HIS A 49 2.52 9.43 16.88
N SER A 50 3.64 9.77 17.54
CA SER A 50 4.16 11.15 17.59
C SER A 50 4.75 11.62 16.25
N HIS A 51 5.07 10.70 15.34
CA HIS A 51 5.65 11.01 14.05
C HIS A 51 4.64 10.78 12.94
N ARG A 52 4.21 11.88 12.28
CA ARG A 52 3.16 11.84 11.26
C ARG A 52 3.53 12.67 10.05
N HIS A 53 3.26 12.16 8.84
CA HIS A 53 3.34 12.92 7.61
C HIS A 53 2.15 12.64 6.70
N VAL A 54 1.58 13.69 6.10
CA VAL A 54 0.39 13.59 5.23
C VAL A 54 0.62 14.27 3.89
N THR A 55 0.06 13.68 2.83
CA THR A 55 -0.13 14.32 1.52
C THR A 55 -1.62 14.39 1.20
N LYS A 56 -1.96 14.74 -0.02
CA LYS A 56 -3.36 14.74 -0.48
C LYS A 56 -4.01 13.35 -0.38
N TYR A 57 -3.26 12.28 -0.64
CA TYR A 57 -3.79 10.92 -0.69
C TYR A 57 -3.17 9.98 0.35
N LEU A 58 -1.98 10.30 0.88
CA LEU A 58 -1.21 9.39 1.72
C LEU A 58 -1.09 9.93 3.14
N LEU A 59 -1.14 9.00 4.09
CA LEU A 59 -0.80 9.21 5.50
C LEU A 59 0.29 8.20 5.87
N ALA A 60 1.31 8.66 6.58
CA ALA A 60 2.27 7.83 7.28
C ALA A 60 2.31 8.23 8.75
N GLU A 61 2.21 7.26 9.65
CA GLU A 61 2.34 7.42 11.09
C GLU A 61 3.30 6.39 11.67
N SER A 62 4.07 6.76 12.66
CA SER A 62 5.04 5.89 13.30
C SER A 62 5.12 6.14 14.81
N LYS A 63 5.19 5.06 15.59
CA LYS A 63 5.61 5.07 17.00
C LYS A 63 7.13 5.22 17.13
N LEU A 64 7.84 4.91 16.05
CA LEU A 64 9.28 5.02 15.89
C LEU A 64 9.62 6.36 15.22
N GLY A 65 10.89 6.72 15.10
CA GLY A 65 11.29 7.90 14.34
C GLY A 65 10.84 7.82 12.87
N LEU A 66 10.42 8.94 12.29
CA LEU A 66 10.01 9.04 10.89
C LEU A 66 10.68 10.25 10.26
N GLU A 67 11.54 10.01 9.26
CA GLU A 67 12.15 11.03 8.42
C GLU A 67 11.50 10.99 7.04
N VAL A 68 11.06 12.13 6.53
CA VAL A 68 10.49 12.23 5.19
C VAL A 68 11.60 12.63 4.23
N LEU A 69 11.97 11.71 3.33
CA LEU A 69 13.03 11.94 2.33
C LEU A 69 12.45 12.58 1.06
N TYR A 70 11.22 12.21 0.69
CA TYR A 70 10.54 12.73 -0.49
C TYR A 70 9.03 12.63 -0.35
N THR A 71 8.30 13.52 -1.02
CA THR A 71 6.84 13.49 -1.06
C THR A 71 6.27 14.10 -2.32
N GLU A 72 5.30 13.39 -2.89
CA GLU A 72 4.31 13.86 -3.87
C GLU A 72 2.91 13.47 -3.39
N ASP A 73 1.87 13.88 -4.11
CA ASP A 73 0.48 13.55 -3.72
C ASP A 73 0.26 12.04 -3.48
N ARG A 74 0.96 11.19 -4.25
CA ARG A 74 0.77 9.73 -4.31
C ARG A 74 2.03 8.91 -3.98
N ILE A 75 3.11 9.56 -3.57
CA ILE A 75 4.40 8.94 -3.22
C ILE A 75 4.92 9.58 -1.94
N GLN A 76 5.30 8.77 -0.97
CA GLN A 76 6.11 9.17 0.19
C GLN A 76 7.31 8.25 0.25
N ILE A 77 8.53 8.81 0.27
CA ILE A 77 9.73 8.05 0.60
C ILE A 77 10.13 8.42 2.02
N LEU A 78 10.16 7.42 2.88
CA LEU A 78 10.29 7.56 4.32
C LEU A 78 11.51 6.79 4.80
N LYS A 79 12.19 7.29 5.83
CA LYS A 79 13.21 6.53 6.55
C LYS A 79 12.74 6.29 7.98
N ILE A 80 12.67 5.01 8.36
CA ILE A 80 12.19 4.55 9.67
C ILE A 80 13.13 3.42 10.14
N GLU A 81 13.75 3.56 11.32
CA GLU A 81 14.68 2.57 11.88
C GLU A 81 15.76 2.09 10.87
N GLY A 82 16.29 3.03 10.08
CA GLY A 82 17.32 2.72 9.09
C GLY A 82 16.80 2.15 7.76
N HIS A 83 15.54 1.75 7.66
CA HIS A 83 14.92 1.27 6.43
C HIS A 83 14.37 2.43 5.59
N THR A 84 14.63 2.40 4.28
CA THR A 84 13.99 3.31 3.32
C THR A 84 12.74 2.64 2.75
N ILE A 85 11.59 3.25 2.94
CA ILE A 85 10.26 2.70 2.63
C ILE A 85 9.52 3.67 1.70
N ALA A 86 8.94 3.14 0.62
CA ALA A 86 8.04 3.88 -0.26
C ALA A 86 6.58 3.51 0.04
N ASN A 87 5.77 4.48 0.47
CA ASN A 87 4.32 4.38 0.54
C ASN A 87 3.73 4.95 -0.75
N VAL A 88 3.01 4.15 -1.52
CA VAL A 88 2.53 4.51 -2.86
C VAL A 88 1.02 4.30 -3.02
N TYR A 89 0.42 5.14 -3.87
CA TYR A 89 -0.97 4.99 -4.31
C TYR A 89 -1.08 5.22 -5.81
N LEU A 90 -1.14 4.15 -6.60
CA LEU A 90 -1.20 4.26 -8.05
C LEU A 90 -2.57 4.78 -8.52
N PRO A 91 -2.63 5.46 -9.67
CA PRO A 91 -3.89 5.93 -10.24
C PRO A 91 -4.90 4.79 -10.46
N ALA A 92 -6.17 5.01 -10.07
CA ALA A 92 -7.24 4.01 -10.24
C ALA A 92 -7.83 3.95 -11.66
N GLY A 93 -7.49 4.89 -12.54
CA GLY A 93 -8.04 4.99 -13.89
C GLY A 93 -7.66 3.80 -14.80
N ALA A 94 -8.50 3.52 -15.80
CA ALA A 94 -8.24 2.50 -16.83
C ALA A 94 -7.38 3.06 -17.99
N THR A 95 -6.45 3.96 -17.69
CA THR A 95 -5.60 4.67 -18.65
C THR A 95 -4.15 4.25 -18.49
N ARG A 96 -3.29 4.78 -19.35
CA ARG A 96 -1.85 4.54 -19.27
C ARG A 96 -1.18 5.11 -18.00
N GLU A 97 -1.90 5.91 -17.22
CA GLU A 97 -1.38 6.60 -16.03
C GLU A 97 -0.67 5.70 -15.01
N ARG A 98 -1.13 4.44 -14.83
CA ARG A 98 -0.44 3.51 -13.92
C ARG A 98 0.94 3.10 -14.43
N ALA A 99 1.05 2.82 -15.74
CA ALA A 99 2.35 2.49 -16.34
C ALA A 99 3.29 3.70 -16.26
N ASP A 100 2.79 4.89 -16.60
CA ASP A 100 3.58 6.12 -16.54
C ASP A 100 4.01 6.44 -15.10
N PHE A 101 3.17 6.16 -14.12
CA PHE A 101 3.51 6.26 -12.69
C PHE A 101 4.63 5.29 -12.29
N LEU A 102 4.55 4.02 -12.72
CA LEU A 102 5.59 3.02 -12.45
C LEU A 102 6.93 3.42 -13.08
N VAL A 103 6.91 3.93 -14.31
CA VAL A 103 8.10 4.48 -14.99
C VAL A 103 8.66 5.67 -14.22
N HIS A 104 7.82 6.63 -13.81
CA HIS A 104 8.24 7.78 -13.01
C HIS A 104 8.86 7.37 -11.68
N LEU A 105 8.20 6.46 -10.95
CA LEU A 105 8.72 5.92 -9.69
C LEU A 105 10.09 5.26 -9.92
N ARG A 106 10.18 4.32 -10.89
CA ARG A 106 11.38 3.54 -11.20
C ARG A 106 12.55 4.37 -11.70
N ASP A 107 12.31 5.29 -12.64
CA ASP A 107 13.37 5.95 -13.41
C ASP A 107 13.72 7.35 -12.89
N THR A 108 12.81 7.99 -12.16
CA THR A 108 12.99 9.37 -11.68
C THR A 108 13.13 9.45 -10.17
N ILE A 109 12.26 8.78 -9.40
CA ILE A 109 12.22 8.95 -7.95
C ILE A 109 13.21 8.02 -7.25
N LEU A 110 13.07 6.71 -7.40
CA LEU A 110 13.86 5.72 -6.66
C LEU A 110 15.38 5.86 -6.85
N PRO A 111 15.92 6.26 -8.03
CA PRO A 111 17.36 6.43 -8.20
C PRO A 111 18.00 7.49 -7.29
N GLN A 112 17.19 8.38 -6.71
CA GLN A 112 17.66 9.45 -5.82
C GLN A 112 17.83 8.99 -4.37
N TYR A 113 17.29 7.81 -4.04
CA TYR A 113 17.28 7.28 -2.67
C TYR A 113 17.97 5.93 -2.64
N ALA A 114 19.08 5.86 -1.89
CA ALA A 114 19.81 4.61 -1.73
C ALA A 114 18.94 3.58 -1.01
N GLU A 115 18.91 2.35 -1.55
CA GLU A 115 18.40 1.16 -0.88
C GLU A 115 16.95 1.26 -0.38
N VAL A 116 16.01 1.62 -1.28
CA VAL A 116 14.59 1.43 -0.97
C VAL A 116 14.35 -0.07 -0.78
N SER A 117 14.16 -0.49 0.47
CA SER A 117 14.03 -1.89 0.86
C SER A 117 12.60 -2.41 0.83
N LEU A 118 11.62 -1.50 0.76
CA LEU A 118 10.19 -1.82 0.74
C LEU A 118 9.42 -0.76 -0.07
N ILE A 119 8.58 -1.23 -0.99
CA ILE A 119 7.54 -0.42 -1.64
C ILE A 119 6.20 -1.05 -1.29
N VAL A 120 5.31 -0.33 -0.63
CA VAL A 120 4.04 -0.86 -0.16
C VAL A 120 2.90 0.11 -0.46
N GLY A 121 1.72 -0.41 -0.77
CA GLY A 121 0.55 0.41 -1.02
C GLY A 121 -0.49 -0.22 -1.93
N ASP A 122 -1.45 0.60 -2.38
CA ASP A 122 -2.42 0.23 -3.37
C ASP A 122 -1.88 0.52 -4.78
N PHE A 123 -1.54 -0.54 -5.48
CA PHE A 123 -1.01 -0.48 -6.85
C PHE A 123 -2.10 -0.33 -7.91
N ASN A 124 -3.37 -0.51 -7.55
CA ASN A 124 -4.49 -0.45 -8.51
C ASN A 124 -4.27 -1.30 -9.78
N LEU A 125 -3.44 -2.33 -9.70
CA LEU A 125 -3.18 -3.29 -10.76
C LEU A 125 -3.07 -4.71 -10.20
N ALA A 126 -3.37 -5.70 -11.04
CA ALA A 126 -3.12 -7.11 -10.77
C ALA A 126 -1.72 -7.47 -11.29
N PRO A 127 -0.75 -7.87 -10.44
CA PRO A 127 0.63 -8.17 -10.84
C PRO A 127 0.71 -9.26 -11.90
N THR A 128 -0.08 -10.31 -11.73
CA THR A 128 -0.23 -11.41 -12.69
C THR A 128 -1.62 -11.40 -13.32
N ILE A 129 -1.86 -12.23 -14.31
CA ILE A 129 -3.19 -12.37 -14.92
C ILE A 129 -4.18 -13.05 -13.96
N GLU A 130 -3.70 -13.90 -13.07
CA GLU A 130 -4.47 -14.63 -12.07
C GLU A 130 -4.86 -13.75 -10.87
N ASP A 131 -4.23 -12.59 -10.70
CA ASP A 131 -4.51 -11.66 -9.61
C ASP A 131 -5.72 -10.73 -9.85
N GLY A 132 -6.42 -10.90 -10.97
CA GLY A 132 -7.60 -10.10 -11.28
C GLY A 132 -8.72 -10.88 -11.97
N TRP A 133 -9.93 -10.80 -11.38
CA TRP A 133 -11.11 -11.53 -11.88
C TRP A 133 -12.30 -10.60 -12.10
N TYR A 134 -13.13 -10.93 -13.08
CA TYR A 134 -14.42 -10.33 -13.34
C TYR A 134 -15.48 -11.42 -13.55
N GLY A 135 -16.26 -11.70 -12.52
CA GLY A 135 -17.07 -12.93 -12.46
C GLY A 135 -16.16 -14.15 -12.43
N ASN A 136 -16.30 -15.05 -13.40
CA ASN A 136 -15.50 -16.27 -13.54
C ASN A 136 -14.39 -16.14 -14.61
N GLU A 137 -14.16 -14.92 -15.10
CA GLU A 137 -13.18 -14.65 -16.17
C GLU A 137 -12.01 -13.83 -15.64
N ILE A 138 -10.84 -13.98 -16.26
CA ILE A 138 -9.70 -13.11 -16.01
C ILE A 138 -10.08 -11.68 -16.37
N SER A 139 -9.82 -10.74 -15.47
CA SER A 139 -10.17 -9.34 -15.69
C SER A 139 -9.25 -8.69 -16.73
N PRO A 140 -9.81 -7.99 -17.74
CA PRO A 140 -9.02 -7.21 -18.68
C PRO A 140 -8.58 -5.83 -18.13
N TRP A 141 -8.80 -5.56 -16.83
CA TRP A 141 -8.53 -4.27 -16.19
C TRP A 141 -7.06 -3.89 -16.27
N THR A 142 -6.17 -4.76 -15.80
CA THR A 142 -4.71 -4.56 -15.89
C THR A 142 -4.22 -5.00 -17.27
N LYS A 143 -3.51 -4.12 -17.95
CA LYS A 143 -2.99 -4.37 -19.30
C LYS A 143 -1.59 -4.98 -19.26
N ALA A 144 -1.20 -5.67 -20.34
CA ALA A 144 0.11 -6.30 -20.44
C ALA A 144 1.28 -5.31 -20.27
N TYR A 145 1.15 -4.10 -20.80
CA TYR A 145 2.18 -3.07 -20.66
C TYR A 145 2.32 -2.57 -19.21
N GLU A 146 1.24 -2.55 -18.42
CA GLU A 146 1.30 -2.18 -16.99
C GLU A 146 2.04 -3.26 -16.20
N ARG A 147 1.75 -4.54 -16.45
CA ARG A 147 2.48 -5.66 -15.83
C ARG A 147 3.96 -5.67 -16.23
N LYS A 148 4.27 -5.29 -17.48
CA LYS A 148 5.66 -5.16 -17.92
C LYS A 148 6.41 -4.13 -17.08
N GLU A 149 5.86 -2.91 -16.93
CA GLU A 149 6.50 -1.87 -16.10
C GLU A 149 6.60 -2.27 -14.62
N PHE A 150 5.63 -3.04 -14.11
CA PHE A 150 5.68 -3.59 -12.76
C PHE A 150 6.83 -4.61 -12.61
N VAL A 151 6.98 -5.52 -13.54
CA VAL A 151 8.08 -6.51 -13.53
C VAL A 151 9.44 -5.81 -13.64
N GLU A 152 9.58 -4.83 -14.55
CA GLU A 152 10.81 -4.05 -14.70
C GLU A 152 11.16 -3.26 -13.43
N LEU A 153 10.16 -2.75 -12.68
CA LEU A 153 10.39 -2.12 -11.37
C LEU A 153 10.97 -3.14 -10.37
N CYS A 154 10.35 -4.32 -10.27
CA CYS A 154 10.80 -5.37 -9.35
C CYS A 154 12.22 -5.85 -9.69
N GLU A 155 12.49 -6.13 -10.97
CA GLU A 155 13.81 -6.61 -11.42
C GLU A 155 14.91 -5.56 -11.17
N ARG A 156 14.66 -4.30 -11.50
CA ARG A 156 15.65 -3.23 -11.37
C ARG A 156 16.09 -2.99 -9.93
N TYR A 157 15.19 -3.14 -8.97
CA TYR A 157 15.46 -2.91 -7.55
C TYR A 157 15.55 -4.20 -6.73
N ASN A 158 15.61 -5.36 -7.38
CA ASN A 158 15.67 -6.68 -6.74
C ASN A 158 14.59 -6.87 -5.67
N LEU A 159 13.36 -6.46 -6.00
CA LEU A 159 12.21 -6.55 -5.10
C LEU A 159 11.38 -7.78 -5.42
N THR A 160 10.91 -8.45 -4.38
CA THR A 160 9.97 -9.57 -4.46
C THR A 160 8.61 -9.11 -3.95
N ASP A 161 7.54 -9.47 -4.65
CA ASP A 161 6.17 -9.35 -4.13
C ASP A 161 5.98 -10.40 -3.03
N LEU A 162 6.00 -9.95 -1.77
CA LEU A 162 5.94 -10.84 -0.61
C LEU A 162 4.63 -11.63 -0.52
N GLY A 163 3.56 -11.11 -1.10
CA GLY A 163 2.25 -11.75 -1.13
C GLY A 163 2.06 -12.79 -2.26
N GLN A 164 2.98 -12.89 -3.22
CA GLN A 164 2.80 -13.74 -4.42
C GLN A 164 2.69 -15.25 -4.14
N HIS A 165 3.30 -15.71 -3.04
CA HIS A 165 3.30 -17.13 -2.65
C HIS A 165 2.20 -17.49 -1.65
N GLN A 166 1.39 -16.52 -1.25
CA GLN A 166 0.24 -16.77 -0.40
C GLN A 166 -0.90 -17.40 -1.20
N PRO A 167 -1.78 -18.17 -0.57
CA PRO A 167 -3.02 -18.60 -1.22
C PRO A 167 -3.74 -17.39 -1.81
N TRP A 168 -4.18 -17.50 -3.06
CA TRP A 168 -4.83 -16.39 -3.74
C TRP A 168 -6.00 -15.83 -2.94
N SER A 169 -5.99 -14.54 -2.70
CA SER A 169 -7.07 -13.83 -2.02
C SER A 169 -7.16 -12.40 -2.53
N ALA A 170 -8.36 -11.98 -2.89
CA ALA A 170 -8.60 -10.61 -3.30
C ALA A 170 -8.37 -9.64 -2.13
N THR A 171 -7.63 -8.56 -2.38
CA THR A 171 -7.50 -7.45 -1.44
C THR A 171 -8.56 -6.38 -1.67
N PHE A 172 -9.09 -6.29 -2.90
CA PHE A 172 -10.21 -5.44 -3.28
C PHE A 172 -11.32 -6.25 -3.94
N GLU A 173 -12.59 -6.00 -3.58
CA GLU A 173 -13.75 -6.59 -4.22
C GLU A 173 -14.87 -5.56 -4.41
N ARG A 174 -15.51 -5.59 -5.57
CA ARG A 174 -16.64 -4.72 -5.88
C ARG A 174 -17.61 -5.37 -6.85
N MET A 175 -18.91 -5.26 -6.57
CA MET A 175 -19.94 -5.60 -7.56
C MET A 175 -19.97 -4.54 -8.67
N ASN A 176 -19.83 -4.97 -9.91
CA ASN A 176 -19.87 -4.13 -11.10
C ASN A 176 -20.75 -4.79 -12.17
N LYS A 177 -21.85 -4.12 -12.54
CA LYS A 177 -22.83 -4.63 -13.53
C LYS A 177 -23.27 -6.08 -13.26
N GLY A 178 -23.52 -6.42 -12.00
CA GLY A 178 -23.98 -7.75 -11.58
C GLY A 178 -22.89 -8.85 -11.56
N LYS A 179 -21.63 -8.52 -11.84
CA LYS A 179 -20.49 -9.43 -11.70
C LYS A 179 -19.56 -8.93 -10.60
N LEU A 180 -18.93 -9.85 -9.88
CA LEU A 180 -17.89 -9.53 -8.89
C LEU A 180 -16.58 -9.19 -9.61
N SER A 181 -16.04 -8.01 -9.33
CA SER A 181 -14.64 -7.67 -9.64
C SER A 181 -13.81 -7.93 -8.40
N ALA A 182 -12.77 -8.74 -8.51
CA ALA A 182 -11.91 -9.14 -7.42
C ALA A 182 -10.44 -9.02 -7.84
N PHE A 183 -9.63 -8.32 -7.06
CA PHE A 183 -8.23 -8.04 -7.37
C PHE A 183 -7.34 -8.22 -6.15
N ARG A 184 -6.13 -8.74 -6.36
CA ARG A 184 -5.03 -8.58 -5.43
C ARG A 184 -4.20 -7.40 -5.94
N CYS A 185 -4.38 -6.23 -5.35
CA CYS A 185 -3.79 -4.96 -5.78
C CYS A 185 -3.12 -4.16 -4.66
N ASP A 186 -3.33 -4.53 -3.41
CA ASP A 186 -2.59 -4.03 -2.26
C ASP A 186 -1.37 -4.92 -2.06
N LEU A 187 -0.17 -4.38 -2.27
CA LEU A 187 1.05 -5.15 -2.43
C LEU A 187 2.16 -4.66 -1.49
N ALA A 188 3.10 -5.55 -1.20
CA ALA A 188 4.37 -5.26 -0.55
C ALA A 188 5.52 -5.84 -1.39
N LEU A 189 6.26 -4.97 -2.06
CA LEU A 189 7.46 -5.30 -2.85
C LEU A 189 8.68 -5.02 -2.00
N ALA A 190 9.50 -6.03 -1.71
CA ALA A 190 10.56 -5.89 -0.73
C ALA A 190 11.79 -6.73 -1.06
N HIS A 191 12.91 -6.35 -0.45
CA HIS A 191 14.05 -7.26 -0.29
C HIS A 191 13.67 -8.36 0.70
N SER A 192 13.55 -9.59 0.26
CA SER A 192 13.04 -10.72 1.05
C SER A 192 13.87 -11.05 2.30
N GLU A 193 15.13 -10.67 2.32
CA GLU A 193 16.02 -10.82 3.47
C GLU A 193 15.79 -9.74 4.56
N ALA A 194 15.24 -8.58 4.18
CA ALA A 194 14.95 -7.48 5.10
C ALA A 194 13.52 -7.49 5.64
N TRP A 195 12.60 -8.13 4.92
CA TRP A 195 11.18 -8.08 5.21
C TRP A 195 10.50 -9.45 5.11
N GLN A 196 9.53 -9.67 5.99
CA GLN A 196 8.72 -10.88 6.04
C GLN A 196 7.25 -10.54 5.86
N TRP A 197 6.56 -11.35 5.06
CA TRP A 197 5.12 -11.35 5.00
C TRP A 197 4.52 -11.81 6.31
N VAL A 198 3.43 -11.15 6.77
CA VAL A 198 2.66 -11.60 7.93
C VAL A 198 1.28 -12.05 7.48
N ASP A 199 0.42 -11.12 6.99
CA ASP A 199 -0.94 -11.48 6.61
C ASP A 199 -1.63 -10.38 5.77
N TYR A 200 -2.77 -10.73 5.15
CA TYR A 200 -3.78 -9.80 4.68
C TYR A 200 -4.82 -9.56 5.79
N LEU A 201 -5.09 -8.31 6.11
CA LEU A 201 -6.11 -7.92 7.09
C LEU A 201 -7.49 -7.87 6.41
N HIS A 202 -8.00 -9.04 6.03
CA HIS A 202 -9.29 -9.17 5.32
C HIS A 202 -10.49 -8.72 6.15
N ASP A 203 -10.39 -8.74 7.46
CA ASP A 203 -11.49 -8.34 8.35
C ASP A 203 -11.84 -6.86 8.20
N LEU A 204 -10.89 -6.00 7.84
CA LEU A 204 -11.16 -4.61 7.53
C LEU A 204 -12.15 -4.47 6.36
N ARG A 205 -11.97 -5.27 5.30
CA ARG A 205 -12.86 -5.31 4.14
C ARG A 205 -14.16 -6.06 4.44
N LYS A 206 -14.09 -7.26 4.99
CA LYS A 206 -15.25 -8.11 5.30
C LYS A 206 -16.22 -7.46 6.29
N SER A 207 -15.73 -6.67 7.23
CA SER A 207 -16.55 -5.89 8.18
C SER A 207 -17.00 -4.52 7.61
N ASN A 208 -16.72 -4.25 6.33
CA ASN A 208 -17.12 -3.03 5.62
C ASN A 208 -16.55 -1.73 6.26
N LYS A 209 -15.40 -1.81 6.90
CA LYS A 209 -14.65 -0.66 7.43
C LYS A 209 -13.99 0.11 6.28
N THR A 210 -13.46 -0.62 5.30
CA THR A 210 -13.01 -0.13 3.99
C THR A 210 -13.44 -1.14 2.91
N ASP A 211 -13.18 -0.89 1.63
CA ASP A 211 -13.36 -1.87 0.53
C ASP A 211 -12.04 -2.58 0.16
N HIS A 212 -10.95 -2.26 0.88
CA HIS A 212 -9.66 -2.91 0.74
C HIS A 212 -9.30 -3.76 1.96
N SER A 213 -8.52 -4.81 1.75
CA SER A 213 -7.82 -5.54 2.80
C SER A 213 -6.46 -4.89 3.06
N GLY A 214 -6.11 -4.70 4.32
CA GLY A 214 -4.77 -4.24 4.66
C GLY A 214 -3.71 -5.31 4.41
N VAL A 215 -2.46 -4.86 4.29
CA VAL A 215 -1.26 -5.70 4.22
C VAL A 215 -0.48 -5.52 5.52
N ARG A 216 -0.11 -6.62 6.18
CA ARG A 216 0.75 -6.60 7.36
C ARG A 216 2.08 -7.24 7.03
N ILE A 217 3.16 -6.53 7.29
CA ILE A 217 4.54 -6.96 7.06
C ILE A 217 5.39 -6.64 8.27
N ARG A 218 6.49 -7.36 8.43
CA ARG A 218 7.42 -7.18 9.56
C ARG A 218 8.85 -7.14 9.05
N SER A 219 9.71 -6.28 9.64
CA SER A 219 11.14 -6.37 9.40
C SER A 219 11.66 -7.72 9.88
N ALA A 220 12.52 -8.35 9.08
CA ALA A 220 13.27 -9.51 9.53
C ALA A 220 14.10 -9.10 10.76
N THR A 221 14.05 -9.89 11.82
CA THR A 221 14.89 -9.68 13.00
C THR A 221 16.35 -9.94 12.58
N GLN A 222 17.22 -8.95 12.75
CA GLN A 222 18.65 -9.16 12.70
C GLN A 222 19.11 -9.95 13.91
#